data_0003a10d016a8712948f955b66abd859
#
_entry.id   0003a10d016a8712948f955b66abd859
#
_cell.length_a   1.000
_cell.length_b   1.000
_cell.length_c   1.000
_cell.angle_alpha   90.00
_cell.angle_beta   90.00
_cell.angle_gamma   90.00
#
_symmetry.space_group_name_H-M   'P 1'
#
loop_
_entity.id
_entity.type
_entity.pdbx_description
1 polymer ?
#
loop_
_entity_poly.entity_id
_entity_poly.type
_entity_poly.pdbx_seq_one_letter_code
_entity_poly.pdbx_strand_id
1 'polypeptide(L)'
;MKTDIEIAQEATMIPIKEVAASYGISEEDLELYGRYKAKLTDELWEEVKDRPDGKLVLVTAINPTPAGEGKTTTTVGLGEAFGKMDKKAIIALREPSLGPCFGIKGGAAGGGYAQVVPMEDLNLHFTGDFHAITSANNLLAALLDNHIHQGNALGIDTRQILWKRCLDMNDRALRNVVVGLGAKADGFVREDHFVITVASEIMAILCLADDMNDLKERLGRIIVAYNYAGEPVTAAQLNAVGAMAALLKDALKPNLIQTLEHTGAIVHGGPFANIAHGCNSVRATKTALKLADIVVTEAGFGADLGAEKFLDIKCRMAGLKPDAIVLVATVRALKYNGGIPKDQLKEENLEALARGIVNLEKHIENMQKYDVPVIVTLNSFITDTEAEYQFVKKFCEDRGCEFALSEVWEKGGEGGIALAEKVLYTLENKESHYKPLYPDEAGLKEKIAAVAKEIYGADGVSYAPAASKALKKIEDMGFGGLPVCMAKTQYSLSDDQTKLGRPSGFEINVRDAYVSAGAGFVVVLTGAIMTMPGLPKVPAANNIDVNNDGVITGLF
;
A
#
# COMPACT_ATOMS: atom_id res chain seq x y z
N MET A 1 -14.53 -4.10 -26.70
CA MET A 1 -14.53 -3.36 -25.43
C MET A 1 -13.22 -2.61 -25.41
N LYS A 2 -13.21 -1.31 -25.07
CA LYS A 2 -11.97 -0.51 -25.00
C LYS A 2 -11.10 -0.98 -23.86
N THR A 3 -9.79 -0.86 -24.02
CA THR A 3 -8.82 -1.09 -22.95
C THR A 3 -8.81 0.09 -21.97
N ASP A 4 -8.24 -0.11 -20.78
CA ASP A 4 -8.18 0.95 -19.76
C ASP A 4 -7.39 2.17 -20.26
N ILE A 5 -6.31 1.97 -21.02
CA ILE A 5 -5.57 3.09 -21.60
C ILE A 5 -6.34 3.83 -22.69
N GLU A 6 -7.10 3.14 -23.53
CA GLU A 6 -7.95 3.78 -24.55
C GLU A 6 -9.05 4.65 -23.89
N ILE A 7 -9.66 4.17 -22.81
CA ILE A 7 -10.63 4.93 -22.03
C ILE A 7 -9.97 6.17 -21.42
N ALA A 8 -8.80 6.04 -20.84
CA ALA A 8 -8.07 7.14 -20.23
C ALA A 8 -7.62 8.19 -21.26
N GLN A 9 -7.17 7.77 -22.45
CA GLN A 9 -6.75 8.67 -23.54
C GLN A 9 -7.89 9.46 -24.17
N GLU A 10 -9.10 8.90 -24.15
CA GLU A 10 -10.31 9.60 -24.63
C GLU A 10 -10.90 10.55 -23.57
N ALA A 11 -10.40 10.51 -22.34
CA ALA A 11 -10.94 11.33 -21.26
C ALA A 11 -10.78 12.82 -21.51
N THR A 12 -11.81 13.59 -21.23
CA THR A 12 -11.75 15.06 -21.21
C THR A 12 -11.38 15.52 -19.82
N MET A 13 -10.08 15.77 -19.60
CA MET A 13 -9.58 16.29 -18.33
C MET A 13 -9.80 17.80 -18.23
N ILE A 14 -10.19 18.29 -17.06
CA ILE A 14 -10.19 19.72 -16.74
C ILE A 14 -8.81 20.14 -16.15
N PRO A 15 -8.42 21.41 -16.27
CA PRO A 15 -7.17 21.90 -15.66
C PRO A 15 -7.14 21.63 -14.17
N ILE A 16 -5.98 21.21 -13.65
CA ILE A 16 -5.84 20.85 -12.22
C ILE A 16 -6.18 22.02 -11.28
N LYS A 17 -6.03 23.26 -11.73
CA LYS A 17 -6.43 24.46 -11.00
C LYS A 17 -7.95 24.50 -10.75
N GLU A 18 -8.75 24.03 -11.71
CA GLU A 18 -10.21 23.96 -11.59
C GLU A 18 -10.62 22.85 -10.62
N VAL A 19 -9.94 21.70 -10.68
CA VAL A 19 -10.13 20.62 -9.70
C VAL A 19 -9.81 21.15 -8.30
N ALA A 20 -8.66 21.78 -8.11
CA ALA A 20 -8.24 22.34 -6.83
C ALA A 20 -9.25 23.38 -6.30
N ALA A 21 -9.72 24.29 -7.16
CA ALA A 21 -10.69 25.32 -6.80
C ALA A 21 -12.01 24.73 -6.26
N SER A 22 -12.45 23.57 -6.76
CA SER A 22 -13.65 22.88 -6.26
C SER A 22 -13.51 22.43 -4.80
N TYR A 23 -12.30 22.28 -4.30
CA TYR A 23 -11.97 21.95 -2.90
C TYR A 23 -11.57 23.19 -2.08
N GLY A 24 -11.63 24.38 -2.67
CA GLY A 24 -11.24 25.62 -2.01
C GLY A 24 -9.74 25.78 -1.87
N ILE A 25 -8.97 25.14 -2.74
CA ILE A 25 -7.51 25.30 -2.83
C ILE A 25 -7.19 26.42 -3.81
N SER A 26 -6.38 27.40 -3.41
CA SER A 26 -5.96 28.50 -4.26
C SER A 26 -4.87 28.06 -5.24
N GLU A 27 -4.68 28.82 -6.32
CA GLU A 27 -3.59 28.56 -7.28
C GLU A 27 -2.21 28.70 -6.63
N GLU A 28 -2.07 29.57 -5.63
CA GLU A 28 -0.82 29.81 -4.90
C GLU A 28 -0.40 28.60 -4.05
N ASP A 29 -1.35 27.74 -3.69
CA ASP A 29 -1.13 26.50 -2.93
C ASP A 29 -0.75 25.30 -3.81
N LEU A 30 -0.56 25.52 -5.11
CA LEU A 30 -0.24 24.48 -6.08
C LEU A 30 1.14 24.71 -6.71
N GLU A 31 1.96 23.66 -6.69
CA GLU A 31 3.13 23.54 -7.57
C GLU A 31 2.75 22.74 -8.81
N LEU A 32 2.60 23.41 -9.95
CA LEU A 32 2.09 22.79 -11.17
C LEU A 32 3.13 21.88 -11.84
N TYR A 33 2.72 20.66 -12.14
CA TYR A 33 3.44 19.70 -12.97
C TYR A 33 2.70 19.50 -14.31
N GLY A 34 2.71 20.54 -15.14
CA GLY A 34 1.90 20.63 -16.34
C GLY A 34 0.46 21.07 -16.05
N ARG A 35 -0.47 20.72 -16.97
CA ARG A 35 -1.85 21.23 -16.92
C ARG A 35 -2.75 20.42 -15.97
N TYR A 36 -2.45 19.15 -15.76
CA TYR A 36 -3.38 18.18 -15.16
C TYR A 36 -2.88 17.57 -13.85
N LYS A 37 -1.70 17.98 -13.37
CA LYS A 37 -1.09 17.50 -12.12
C LYS A 37 -0.54 18.67 -11.33
N ALA A 38 -0.58 18.58 -10.02
CA ALA A 38 0.08 19.53 -9.13
C ALA A 38 0.51 18.86 -7.83
N LYS A 39 1.53 19.39 -7.19
CA LYS A 39 1.80 19.13 -5.78
C LYS A 39 1.07 20.14 -4.91
N LEU A 40 0.62 19.69 -3.75
CA LEU A 40 0.04 20.52 -2.71
C LEU A 40 1.16 21.07 -1.82
N THR A 41 1.18 22.38 -1.61
CA THR A 41 2.25 23.07 -0.89
C THR A 41 2.17 22.84 0.62
N ASP A 42 3.25 23.12 1.33
CA ASP A 42 3.25 23.08 2.80
C ASP A 42 2.42 24.23 3.39
N GLU A 43 2.32 25.35 2.69
CA GLU A 43 1.47 26.50 3.04
C GLU A 43 -0.01 26.10 3.07
N LEU A 44 -0.48 25.31 2.11
CA LEU A 44 -1.84 24.76 2.15
C LEU A 44 -2.07 23.95 3.44
N TRP A 45 -1.12 23.10 3.81
CA TRP A 45 -1.25 22.32 5.05
C TRP A 45 -1.38 23.23 6.28
N GLU A 46 -0.54 24.25 6.38
CA GLU A 46 -0.61 25.22 7.49
C GLU A 46 -1.95 25.97 7.54
N GLU A 47 -2.56 26.25 6.40
CA GLU A 47 -3.87 26.90 6.33
C GLU A 47 -5.02 25.96 6.77
N VAL A 48 -4.94 24.66 6.39
CA VAL A 48 -6.08 23.76 6.57
C VAL A 48 -5.99 22.85 7.80
N LYS A 49 -4.81 22.66 8.40
CA LYS A 49 -4.54 21.67 9.46
C LYS A 49 -5.50 21.74 10.66
N ASP A 50 -6.01 22.91 10.98
CA ASP A 50 -6.92 23.15 12.12
C ASP A 50 -8.40 23.03 11.74
N ARG A 51 -8.72 22.77 10.46
CA ARG A 51 -10.10 22.50 10.04
C ARG A 51 -10.58 21.16 10.62
N PRO A 52 -11.89 20.99 10.85
CA PRO A 52 -12.42 19.67 11.24
C PRO A 52 -12.13 18.63 10.15
N ASP A 53 -11.94 17.38 10.59
CA ASP A 53 -11.77 16.27 9.68
C ASP A 53 -13.10 15.86 9.05
N GLY A 54 -13.04 15.49 7.76
CA GLY A 54 -14.10 14.73 7.10
C GLY A 54 -14.12 13.27 7.57
N LYS A 55 -15.03 12.50 7.01
CA LYS A 55 -15.20 11.07 7.28
C LYS A 55 -14.18 10.24 6.51
N LEU A 56 -13.51 9.31 7.19
CA LEU A 56 -12.51 8.42 6.61
C LEU A 56 -13.10 7.05 6.31
N VAL A 57 -13.14 6.67 5.03
CA VAL A 57 -13.60 5.37 4.55
C VAL A 57 -12.43 4.57 4.00
N LEU A 58 -12.15 3.43 4.63
CA LEU A 58 -11.11 2.49 4.16
C LEU A 58 -11.73 1.46 3.22
N VAL A 59 -11.20 1.33 2.01
CA VAL A 59 -11.53 0.24 1.08
C VAL A 59 -10.44 -0.82 1.16
N THR A 60 -10.86 -2.05 1.40
CA THR A 60 -10.00 -3.23 1.42
C THR A 60 -10.68 -4.39 0.69
N ALA A 61 -10.09 -5.57 0.66
CA ALA A 61 -10.63 -6.73 -0.05
C ALA A 61 -10.34 -8.03 0.70
N ILE A 62 -11.00 -9.10 0.30
CA ILE A 62 -10.63 -10.46 0.65
C ILE A 62 -9.24 -10.82 0.08
N ASN A 63 -8.69 -12.01 0.39
CA ASN A 63 -7.40 -12.42 -0.15
C ASN A 63 -7.37 -12.28 -1.68
N PRO A 64 -6.30 -11.66 -2.24
CA PRO A 64 -6.19 -11.48 -3.68
C PRO A 64 -6.05 -12.81 -4.41
N THR A 65 -6.64 -12.87 -5.60
CA THR A 65 -6.55 -14.01 -6.51
C THR A 65 -5.86 -13.60 -7.81
N PRO A 66 -5.45 -14.54 -8.64
CA PRO A 66 -4.88 -14.23 -9.95
C PRO A 66 -5.82 -13.44 -10.88
N ALA A 67 -7.12 -13.37 -10.55
CA ALA A 67 -8.11 -12.63 -11.33
C ALA A 67 -8.20 -11.14 -10.95
N GLY A 68 -7.69 -10.77 -9.76
CA GLY A 68 -7.86 -9.44 -9.17
C GLY A 68 -9.25 -9.23 -8.57
N GLU A 69 -9.36 -8.39 -7.55
CA GLU A 69 -10.62 -8.11 -6.83
C GLU A 69 -11.21 -6.74 -7.18
N GLY A 70 -10.44 -5.90 -7.92
CA GLY A 70 -10.91 -4.57 -8.33
C GLY A 70 -11.01 -3.56 -7.19
N LYS A 71 -10.17 -3.68 -6.17
CA LYS A 71 -10.19 -2.80 -5.01
C LYS A 71 -9.97 -1.33 -5.38
N THR A 72 -8.93 -1.01 -6.15
CA THR A 72 -8.64 0.37 -6.60
C THR A 72 -9.77 0.89 -7.48
N THR A 73 -10.28 0.09 -8.39
CA THR A 73 -11.44 0.43 -9.23
C THR A 73 -12.67 0.76 -8.37
N THR A 74 -12.94 -0.05 -7.35
CA THR A 74 -14.03 0.22 -6.39
C THR A 74 -13.79 1.51 -5.59
N THR A 75 -12.55 1.76 -5.17
CA THR A 75 -12.18 2.98 -4.44
C THR A 75 -12.42 4.23 -5.27
N VAL A 76 -11.97 4.22 -6.52
CA VAL A 76 -12.16 5.33 -7.48
C VAL A 76 -13.65 5.52 -7.78
N GLY A 77 -14.34 4.45 -8.17
CA GLY A 77 -15.75 4.53 -8.51
C GLY A 77 -16.66 4.94 -7.35
N LEU A 78 -16.31 4.57 -6.11
CA LEU A 78 -17.00 5.06 -4.91
C LEU A 78 -16.82 6.58 -4.73
N GLY A 79 -15.61 7.09 -4.95
CA GLY A 79 -15.34 8.53 -4.90
C GLY A 79 -16.10 9.29 -5.99
N GLU A 80 -16.14 8.75 -7.22
CA GLU A 80 -16.94 9.30 -8.33
C GLU A 80 -18.45 9.27 -8.01
N ALA A 81 -18.95 8.18 -7.41
CA ALA A 81 -20.34 8.08 -6.99
C ALA A 81 -20.73 9.15 -5.97
N PHE A 82 -19.87 9.44 -4.99
CA PHE A 82 -20.10 10.55 -4.08
C PHE A 82 -20.17 11.89 -4.82
N GLY A 83 -19.30 12.13 -5.81
CA GLY A 83 -19.36 13.32 -6.66
C GLY A 83 -20.70 13.45 -7.41
N LYS A 84 -21.24 12.35 -7.95
CA LYS A 84 -22.58 12.32 -8.58
C LYS A 84 -23.73 12.61 -7.61
N MET A 85 -23.53 12.34 -6.34
CA MET A 85 -24.49 12.63 -5.26
C MET A 85 -24.29 13.99 -4.63
N ASP A 86 -23.54 14.88 -5.27
CA ASP A 86 -23.18 16.23 -4.76
C ASP A 86 -22.50 16.21 -3.38
N LYS A 87 -21.75 15.13 -3.09
CA LYS A 87 -20.94 15.04 -1.88
C LYS A 87 -19.50 15.46 -2.19
N LYS A 88 -18.93 16.27 -1.32
CA LYS A 88 -17.52 16.69 -1.43
C LYS A 88 -16.60 15.57 -0.97
N ALA A 89 -16.15 14.75 -1.90
CA ALA A 89 -15.28 13.61 -1.64
C ALA A 89 -13.90 13.79 -2.28
N ILE A 90 -12.86 13.27 -1.63
CA ILE A 90 -11.50 13.12 -2.18
C ILE A 90 -11.09 11.66 -2.05
N ILE A 91 -10.38 11.16 -3.06
CA ILE A 91 -9.79 9.83 -3.07
C ILE A 91 -8.31 9.95 -2.70
N ALA A 92 -7.81 9.13 -1.77
CA ALA A 92 -6.40 9.11 -1.39
C ALA A 92 -5.79 7.75 -1.75
N LEU A 93 -4.84 7.73 -2.70
CA LEU A 93 -4.29 6.53 -3.31
C LEU A 93 -2.76 6.44 -3.17
N ARG A 94 -2.24 5.24 -3.41
CA ARG A 94 -0.81 5.02 -3.61
C ARG A 94 -0.42 5.31 -5.05
N GLU A 95 0.81 5.79 -5.21
CA GLU A 95 1.47 5.91 -6.51
C GLU A 95 1.96 4.52 -6.97
N PRO A 96 1.75 4.11 -8.25
CA PRO A 96 2.23 2.84 -8.76
C PRO A 96 3.75 2.84 -9.01
N SER A 97 4.37 1.68 -8.81
CA SER A 97 5.78 1.42 -9.09
C SER A 97 5.97 0.96 -10.54
N LEU A 98 7.07 1.36 -11.17
CA LEU A 98 7.43 0.96 -12.54
C LEU A 98 7.59 -0.56 -12.68
N GLY A 99 8.20 -1.21 -11.69
CA GLY A 99 8.44 -2.65 -11.76
C GLY A 99 7.18 -3.48 -12.01
N PRO A 100 6.12 -3.36 -11.21
CA PRO A 100 4.82 -3.99 -11.49
C PRO A 100 4.19 -3.56 -12.82
N CYS A 101 4.29 -2.28 -13.20
CA CYS A 101 3.73 -1.78 -14.47
C CYS A 101 4.34 -2.47 -15.69
N PHE A 102 5.65 -2.66 -15.70
CA PHE A 102 6.37 -3.36 -16.78
C PHE A 102 6.44 -4.88 -16.59
N GLY A 103 6.03 -5.39 -15.43
CA GLY A 103 6.06 -6.82 -15.07
C GLY A 103 4.79 -7.59 -15.39
N ILE A 104 3.99 -7.86 -14.39
CA ILE A 104 2.82 -8.77 -14.49
C ILE A 104 1.51 -8.00 -14.58
N LYS A 105 1.43 -6.80 -14.00
CA LYS A 105 0.16 -6.19 -13.66
C LYS A 105 0.17 -4.71 -13.96
N GLY A 106 -0.98 -4.22 -14.42
CA GLY A 106 -1.28 -2.83 -14.57
C GLY A 106 -1.02 -1.99 -13.32
N GLY A 107 -0.86 -0.70 -13.55
CA GLY A 107 -0.69 0.28 -12.50
C GLY A 107 -1.91 0.39 -11.60
N ALA A 108 -1.78 1.16 -10.52
CA ALA A 108 -2.83 1.37 -9.52
C ALA A 108 -3.73 2.57 -9.89
N ALA A 109 -4.09 2.73 -11.16
CA ALA A 109 -4.92 3.85 -11.62
C ALA A 109 -6.45 3.58 -11.54
N GLY A 110 -6.86 2.37 -11.17
CA GLY A 110 -8.22 1.88 -11.33
C GLY A 110 -8.38 1.10 -12.62
N GLY A 111 -9.61 0.99 -13.15
CA GLY A 111 -9.88 0.29 -14.40
C GLY A 111 -11.28 0.60 -14.95
N GLY A 112 -11.47 0.35 -16.25
CA GLY A 112 -12.71 0.68 -16.94
C GLY A 112 -13.03 2.17 -16.84
N TYR A 113 -14.25 2.49 -16.48
CA TYR A 113 -14.72 3.87 -16.31
C TYR A 113 -14.51 4.43 -14.90
N ALA A 114 -13.80 3.71 -14.03
CA ALA A 114 -13.40 4.17 -12.69
C ALA A 114 -11.87 4.24 -12.61
N GLN A 115 -11.30 5.31 -13.16
CA GLN A 115 -9.86 5.54 -13.25
C GLN A 115 -9.48 6.95 -12.78
N VAL A 116 -8.25 7.09 -12.26
CA VAL A 116 -7.58 8.38 -12.07
C VAL A 116 -6.75 8.73 -13.31
N VAL A 117 -6.75 9.98 -13.67
CA VAL A 117 -6.06 10.51 -14.87
C VAL A 117 -5.24 11.76 -14.52
N PRO A 118 -4.11 12.01 -15.21
CA PRO A 118 -3.56 11.31 -16.39
C PRO A 118 -2.93 9.95 -16.05
N MET A 119 -3.46 8.87 -16.61
CA MET A 119 -3.09 7.50 -16.27
C MET A 119 -1.66 7.16 -16.70
N GLU A 120 -1.24 7.61 -17.89
CA GLU A 120 0.10 7.38 -18.42
C GLU A 120 1.17 7.98 -17.52
N ASP A 121 1.02 9.26 -17.13
CA ASP A 121 1.95 9.96 -16.26
C ASP A 121 2.04 9.25 -14.90
N LEU A 122 0.89 8.88 -14.33
CA LEU A 122 0.83 8.21 -13.04
C LEU A 122 1.60 6.87 -13.05
N ASN A 123 1.49 6.10 -14.12
CA ASN A 123 2.12 4.78 -14.22
C ASN A 123 3.58 4.80 -14.68
N LEU A 124 4.06 5.90 -15.24
CA LEU A 124 5.43 6.02 -15.75
C LEU A 124 6.26 6.98 -14.89
N HIS A 125 6.31 8.26 -15.26
CA HIS A 125 7.05 9.29 -14.53
C HIS A 125 6.08 10.35 -14.04
N PHE A 126 5.55 10.16 -12.83
CA PHE A 126 4.48 11.00 -12.31
C PHE A 126 4.96 12.42 -11.98
N THR A 127 5.57 12.61 -10.82
CA THR A 127 6.13 13.89 -10.36
C THR A 127 7.56 13.77 -9.84
N GLY A 128 8.15 12.58 -9.97
CA GLY A 128 9.54 12.32 -9.60
C GLY A 128 9.75 11.79 -8.19
N ASP A 129 8.69 11.49 -7.43
CA ASP A 129 8.79 11.06 -6.04
C ASP A 129 9.58 9.75 -5.89
N PHE A 130 9.33 8.76 -6.74
CA PHE A 130 10.05 7.48 -6.69
C PHE A 130 11.51 7.63 -7.10
N HIS A 131 11.81 8.52 -8.05
CA HIS A 131 13.19 8.83 -8.40
C HIS A 131 13.92 9.50 -7.23
N ALA A 132 13.27 10.43 -6.53
CA ALA A 132 13.83 11.07 -5.34
C ALA A 132 14.11 10.06 -4.21
N ILE A 133 13.17 9.13 -3.97
CA ILE A 133 13.33 8.05 -2.98
C ILE A 133 14.49 7.14 -3.36
N THR A 134 14.57 6.70 -4.63
CA THR A 134 15.68 5.90 -5.14
C THR A 134 17.02 6.61 -4.96
N SER A 135 17.08 7.90 -5.28
CA SER A 135 18.29 8.71 -5.15
C SER A 135 18.73 8.87 -3.69
N ALA A 136 17.81 9.16 -2.78
CA ALA A 136 18.10 9.29 -1.35
C ALA A 136 18.58 7.96 -0.74
N ASN A 137 17.95 6.86 -1.11
CA ASN A 137 18.34 5.52 -0.67
C ASN A 137 19.76 5.16 -1.13
N ASN A 138 20.08 5.42 -2.40
CA ASN A 138 21.36 5.07 -2.97
C ASN A 138 22.46 6.06 -2.55
N LEU A 139 22.12 7.31 -2.24
CA LEU A 139 23.05 8.24 -1.60
C LEU A 139 23.51 7.70 -0.24
N LEU A 140 22.59 7.21 0.58
CA LEU A 140 22.94 6.62 1.88
C LEU A 140 23.86 5.40 1.71
N ALA A 141 23.60 4.54 0.72
CA ALA A 141 24.48 3.40 0.40
C ALA A 141 25.87 3.85 -0.04
N ALA A 142 25.95 4.89 -0.88
CA ALA A 142 27.23 5.45 -1.32
C ALA A 142 28.02 6.10 -0.16
N LEU A 143 27.34 6.82 0.73
CA LEU A 143 27.98 7.42 1.92
C LEU A 143 28.49 6.35 2.88
N LEU A 144 27.77 5.25 3.05
CA LEU A 144 28.20 4.10 3.86
C LEU A 144 29.50 3.49 3.30
N ASP A 145 29.52 3.14 2.02
CA ASP A 145 30.70 2.55 1.38
C ASP A 145 31.89 3.55 1.36
N ASN A 146 31.61 4.82 1.12
CA ASN A 146 32.65 5.87 1.19
C ASN A 146 33.23 6.02 2.60
N HIS A 147 32.40 5.97 3.65
CA HIS A 147 32.88 6.03 5.03
C HIS A 147 33.84 4.88 5.34
N ILE A 148 33.53 3.67 4.91
CA ILE A 148 34.39 2.51 5.07
C ILE A 148 35.70 2.69 4.28
N HIS A 149 35.62 3.15 3.04
CA HIS A 149 36.77 3.39 2.18
C HIS A 149 37.71 4.45 2.73
N GLN A 150 37.19 5.51 3.34
CA GLN A 150 37.95 6.65 3.90
C GLN A 150 38.45 6.44 5.34
N GLY A 151 38.54 5.21 5.79
CA GLY A 151 39.18 4.87 7.08
C GLY A 151 38.26 4.32 8.15
N ASN A 152 36.95 4.21 7.89
CA ASN A 152 35.98 3.51 8.75
C ASN A 152 36.01 3.94 10.22
N ALA A 153 35.98 5.25 10.48
CA ALA A 153 36.08 5.80 11.82
C ALA A 153 35.00 5.29 12.81
N LEU A 154 33.82 4.88 12.30
CA LEU A 154 32.76 4.29 13.12
C LEU A 154 32.97 2.79 13.39
N GLY A 155 34.00 2.17 12.83
CA GLY A 155 34.32 0.77 13.04
C GLY A 155 33.25 -0.19 12.49
N ILE A 156 32.65 0.14 11.37
CA ILE A 156 31.60 -0.69 10.74
C ILE A 156 32.15 -2.06 10.39
N ASP A 157 31.49 -3.12 10.87
CA ASP A 157 31.80 -4.50 10.45
C ASP A 157 31.23 -4.72 9.05
N THR A 158 32.12 -4.86 8.07
CA THR A 158 31.76 -5.03 6.66
C THR A 158 30.92 -6.29 6.37
N ARG A 159 30.86 -7.23 7.33
CA ARG A 159 30.01 -8.43 7.27
C ARG A 159 28.63 -8.21 7.87
N GLN A 160 28.37 -7.06 8.46
CA GLN A 160 27.11 -6.71 9.12
C GLN A 160 26.50 -5.41 8.56
N ILE A 161 26.65 -5.18 7.27
CA ILE A 161 25.98 -4.11 6.54
C ILE A 161 24.54 -4.56 6.27
N LEU A 162 23.56 -3.74 6.69
CA LEU A 162 22.13 -4.00 6.54
C LEU A 162 21.53 -3.21 5.39
N TRP A 163 22.07 -2.01 5.11
CA TRP A 163 21.53 -1.11 4.11
C TRP A 163 21.73 -1.65 2.70
N LYS A 164 20.66 -1.63 1.92
CA LYS A 164 20.62 -2.14 0.54
C LYS A 164 20.42 -0.99 -0.44
N ARG A 165 20.90 -1.16 -1.66
CA ARG A 165 20.58 -0.28 -2.79
C ARG A 165 19.16 -0.52 -3.26
N CYS A 166 18.58 0.38 -4.04
CA CYS A 166 17.28 0.16 -4.65
C CYS A 166 17.22 0.60 -6.11
N LEU A 167 16.26 0.02 -6.84
CA LEU A 167 15.92 0.36 -8.19
C LEU A 167 14.43 0.12 -8.39
N ASP A 168 13.70 1.06 -9.01
CA ASP A 168 12.27 0.90 -9.24
C ASP A 168 11.97 0.11 -10.52
N MET A 169 12.49 -1.12 -10.58
CA MET A 169 12.27 -2.06 -11.68
C MET A 169 12.37 -3.49 -11.16
N ASN A 170 11.64 -4.41 -11.81
CA ASN A 170 11.73 -5.83 -11.52
C ASN A 170 13.00 -6.42 -12.17
N ASP A 171 14.03 -6.66 -11.37
CA ASP A 171 15.29 -7.22 -11.87
C ASP A 171 15.87 -8.28 -10.91
N ARG A 172 15.62 -9.55 -11.20
CA ARG A 172 16.10 -10.66 -10.36
C ARG A 172 17.63 -10.79 -10.31
N ALA A 173 18.34 -10.26 -11.30
CA ALA A 173 19.80 -10.31 -11.35
C ALA A 173 20.44 -9.43 -10.27
N LEU A 174 19.70 -8.44 -9.77
CA LEU A 174 20.16 -7.53 -8.71
C LEU A 174 19.90 -8.03 -7.29
N ARG A 175 19.29 -9.19 -7.10
CA ARG A 175 19.01 -9.72 -5.75
C ARG A 175 20.26 -9.94 -4.94
N ASN A 176 21.32 -10.44 -5.58
CA ASN A 176 22.63 -10.61 -4.97
C ASN A 176 23.67 -10.17 -5.98
N VAL A 177 24.47 -9.20 -5.63
CA VAL A 177 25.53 -8.62 -6.47
C VAL A 177 26.83 -8.53 -5.69
N VAL A 178 27.94 -8.42 -6.40
CA VAL A 178 29.24 -8.11 -5.81
C VAL A 178 29.61 -6.69 -6.18
N VAL A 179 29.91 -5.85 -5.19
CA VAL A 179 30.34 -4.47 -5.38
C VAL A 179 31.79 -4.28 -4.98
N GLY A 180 32.40 -3.16 -5.41
CA GLY A 180 33.79 -2.82 -5.08
C GLY A 180 34.84 -3.65 -5.82
N LEU A 181 34.47 -4.32 -6.94
CA LEU A 181 35.42 -5.03 -7.79
C LEU A 181 36.32 -4.03 -8.52
N GLY A 182 37.62 -4.39 -8.64
CA GLY A 182 38.59 -3.58 -9.34
C GLY A 182 39.83 -3.30 -8.51
N ALA A 183 40.37 -2.07 -8.60
CA ALA A 183 41.55 -1.63 -7.87
C ALA A 183 41.20 -1.13 -6.45
N LYS A 184 42.24 -0.86 -5.65
CA LYS A 184 42.08 -0.30 -4.29
C LYS A 184 41.21 0.97 -4.28
N ALA A 185 41.24 1.77 -5.33
CA ALA A 185 40.45 2.99 -5.46
C ALA A 185 38.95 2.74 -5.64
N ASP A 186 38.54 1.53 -6.02
CA ASP A 186 37.15 1.16 -6.28
C ASP A 186 36.39 0.72 -5.01
N GLY A 187 37.07 0.72 -3.85
CA GLY A 187 36.50 0.35 -2.56
C GLY A 187 36.95 -1.04 -2.09
N PHE A 188 36.13 -1.71 -1.34
CA PHE A 188 36.37 -3.09 -0.90
C PHE A 188 35.29 -4.03 -1.46
N VAL A 189 35.69 -5.27 -1.74
CA VAL A 189 34.80 -6.26 -2.36
C VAL A 189 33.86 -6.82 -1.28
N ARG A 190 32.57 -6.73 -1.52
CA ARG A 190 31.54 -7.34 -0.68
C ARG A 190 30.30 -7.75 -1.48
N GLU A 191 29.52 -8.63 -0.90
CA GLU A 191 28.15 -8.87 -1.37
C GLU A 191 27.26 -7.66 -1.03
N ASP A 192 26.39 -7.32 -1.95
CA ASP A 192 25.33 -6.31 -1.76
C ASP A 192 24.02 -6.83 -2.38
N HIS A 193 22.93 -6.15 -2.09
CA HIS A 193 21.59 -6.51 -2.53
C HIS A 193 20.85 -5.27 -2.99
N PHE A 194 19.95 -5.44 -3.97
CA PHE A 194 18.99 -4.41 -4.32
C PHE A 194 17.58 -4.82 -3.88
N VAL A 195 16.81 -3.84 -3.45
CA VAL A 195 15.37 -3.95 -3.28
C VAL A 195 14.66 -3.08 -4.30
N ILE A 196 13.42 -3.39 -4.64
CA ILE A 196 12.62 -2.45 -5.44
C ILE A 196 12.32 -1.20 -4.58
N THR A 197 12.26 -0.04 -5.19
CA THR A 197 12.13 1.25 -4.48
C THR A 197 10.95 1.26 -3.48
N VAL A 198 9.82 0.65 -3.84
CA VAL A 198 8.63 0.55 -2.98
C VAL A 198 8.79 -0.40 -1.77
N ALA A 199 9.86 -1.21 -1.74
CA ALA A 199 10.23 -2.03 -0.59
C ALA A 199 11.31 -1.37 0.29
N SER A 200 11.83 -0.21 -0.07
CA SER A 200 12.84 0.52 0.69
C SER A 200 12.25 1.12 1.98
N GLU A 201 13.09 1.24 3.01
CA GLU A 201 12.72 1.94 4.24
C GLU A 201 12.43 3.43 3.99
N ILE A 202 13.12 4.05 3.02
CA ILE A 202 12.88 5.45 2.65
C ILE A 202 11.44 5.66 2.17
N MET A 203 10.89 4.74 1.38
CA MET A 203 9.48 4.79 0.97
C MET A 203 8.54 4.75 2.17
N ALA A 204 8.77 3.85 3.12
CA ALA A 204 7.96 3.75 4.33
C ALA A 204 8.07 5.01 5.20
N ILE A 205 9.28 5.55 5.35
CA ILE A 205 9.55 6.79 6.09
C ILE A 205 8.79 7.96 5.48
N LEU A 206 8.90 8.17 4.16
CA LEU A 206 8.20 9.26 3.47
C LEU A 206 6.68 9.18 3.65
N CYS A 207 6.13 7.96 3.62
CA CYS A 207 4.69 7.74 3.81
C CYS A 207 4.20 7.93 5.25
N LEU A 208 5.08 7.79 6.24
CA LEU A 208 4.73 7.94 7.67
C LEU A 208 5.12 9.30 8.25
N ALA A 209 5.97 10.07 7.58
CA ALA A 209 6.40 11.38 8.03
C ALA A 209 5.25 12.40 8.00
N ASP A 210 5.15 13.19 9.07
CA ASP A 210 4.18 14.28 9.18
C ASP A 210 4.67 15.56 8.49
N ASP A 211 5.95 15.89 8.66
CA ASP A 211 6.57 17.09 8.11
C ASP A 211 8.08 16.87 7.84
N MET A 212 8.78 17.93 7.43
CA MET A 212 10.22 17.88 7.16
C MET A 212 11.06 17.58 8.40
N ASN A 213 10.65 18.01 9.58
CA ASN A 213 11.39 17.73 10.81
C ASN A 213 11.25 16.25 11.19
N ASP A 214 10.03 15.72 11.17
CA ASP A 214 9.77 14.30 11.40
C ASP A 214 10.47 13.43 10.34
N LEU A 215 10.46 13.85 9.05
CA LEU A 215 11.23 13.18 8.00
C LEU A 215 12.73 13.06 8.37
N LYS A 216 13.35 14.16 8.79
CA LYS A 216 14.77 14.18 9.17
C LYS A 216 15.04 13.32 10.39
N GLU A 217 14.19 13.35 11.40
CA GLU A 217 14.32 12.51 12.59
C GLU A 217 14.23 11.02 12.23
N ARG A 218 13.28 10.64 11.38
CA ARG A 218 13.12 9.27 10.88
C ARG A 218 14.33 8.82 10.07
N LEU A 219 14.79 9.64 9.13
CA LEU A 219 15.98 9.35 8.33
C LEU A 219 17.21 9.15 9.23
N GLY A 220 17.34 9.96 10.27
CA GLY A 220 18.47 9.86 11.21
C GLY A 220 18.52 8.56 12.00
N ARG A 221 17.36 7.97 12.30
CA ARG A 221 17.24 6.70 13.05
C ARG A 221 17.55 5.45 12.22
N ILE A 222 17.59 5.54 10.88
CA ILE A 222 17.89 4.38 10.03
C ILE A 222 19.16 3.69 10.50
N ILE A 223 19.07 2.40 10.76
CA ILE A 223 20.23 1.55 11.09
C ILE A 223 20.80 0.99 9.79
N VAL A 224 22.02 1.39 9.45
CA VAL A 224 22.68 1.00 8.19
C VAL A 224 23.58 -0.22 8.32
N ALA A 225 24.15 -0.44 9.50
CA ALA A 225 25.09 -1.52 9.79
C ALA A 225 25.25 -1.72 11.30
N TYR A 226 26.04 -2.73 11.68
CA TYR A 226 26.59 -2.84 13.04
C TYR A 226 28.11 -2.63 13.00
N ASN A 227 28.68 -2.04 14.06
CA ASN A 227 30.13 -1.92 14.24
C ASN A 227 30.73 -3.21 14.83
N TYR A 228 32.07 -3.28 14.94
CA TYR A 228 32.74 -4.44 15.49
C TYR A 228 32.41 -4.73 16.97
N ALA A 229 31.88 -3.75 17.71
CA ALA A 229 31.36 -3.94 19.06
C ALA A 229 29.93 -4.50 19.08
N GLY A 230 29.29 -4.62 17.93
CA GLY A 230 27.88 -5.09 17.78
C GLY A 230 26.86 -3.99 18.00
N GLU A 231 27.26 -2.73 18.06
CA GLU A 231 26.40 -1.57 18.24
C GLU A 231 25.84 -1.10 16.87
N PRO A 232 24.59 -0.61 16.81
CA PRO A 232 24.02 -0.10 15.58
C PRO A 232 24.72 1.20 15.13
N VAL A 233 24.94 1.30 13.82
CA VAL A 233 25.41 2.51 13.14
C VAL A 233 24.24 3.10 12.37
N THR A 234 24.00 4.41 12.55
CA THR A 234 22.83 5.09 11.97
C THR A 234 23.21 6.02 10.84
N ALA A 235 22.20 6.40 10.02
CA ALA A 235 22.37 7.40 8.97
C ALA A 235 22.77 8.78 9.53
N ALA A 236 22.33 9.12 10.75
CA ALA A 236 22.76 10.36 11.42
C ALA A 236 24.28 10.37 11.68
N GLN A 237 24.86 9.25 12.10
CA GLN A 237 26.31 9.12 12.34
C GLN A 237 27.14 9.23 11.04
N LEU A 238 26.53 8.92 9.88
CA LEU A 238 27.12 9.13 8.56
C LEU A 238 26.93 10.56 8.02
N ASN A 239 26.29 11.44 8.77
CA ASN A 239 25.93 12.80 8.35
C ASN A 239 25.09 12.85 7.06
N ALA A 240 24.28 11.82 6.80
CA ALA A 240 23.52 11.65 5.56
C ALA A 240 22.20 12.42 5.53
N VAL A 241 21.62 12.72 6.69
CA VAL A 241 20.23 13.19 6.86
C VAL A 241 19.91 14.43 6.05
N GLY A 242 20.77 15.46 6.10
CA GLY A 242 20.53 16.73 5.41
C GLY A 242 20.46 16.57 3.88
N ALA A 243 21.39 15.81 3.31
CA ALA A 243 21.46 15.57 1.87
C ALA A 243 20.29 14.68 1.40
N MET A 244 19.93 13.66 2.16
CA MET A 244 18.75 12.83 1.87
C MET A 244 17.46 13.65 1.93
N ALA A 245 17.29 14.49 2.96
CA ALA A 245 16.12 15.37 3.08
C ALA A 245 16.04 16.38 1.93
N ALA A 246 17.17 16.92 1.46
CA ALA A 246 17.22 17.80 0.29
C ALA A 246 16.70 17.10 -0.98
N LEU A 247 17.09 15.84 -1.21
CA LEU A 247 16.57 15.04 -2.32
C LEU A 247 15.06 14.75 -2.20
N LEU A 248 14.57 14.61 -0.98
CA LEU A 248 13.17 14.25 -0.69
C LEU A 248 12.24 15.46 -0.50
N LYS A 249 12.76 16.68 -0.56
CA LYS A 249 12.02 17.91 -0.25
C LYS A 249 10.69 18.01 -1.01
N ASP A 250 10.73 17.86 -2.32
CA ASP A 250 9.52 17.97 -3.16
C ASP A 250 8.70 16.66 -3.14
N ALA A 251 9.36 15.51 -2.99
CA ALA A 251 8.69 14.23 -2.85
C ALA A 251 7.83 14.11 -1.58
N LEU A 252 8.07 14.92 -0.56
CA LEU A 252 7.26 14.95 0.67
C LEU A 252 5.88 15.57 0.45
N LYS A 253 5.70 16.39 -0.58
CA LYS A 253 4.44 17.06 -0.91
C LYS A 253 3.50 16.11 -1.66
N PRO A 254 2.24 15.95 -1.22
CA PRO A 254 1.26 15.10 -1.92
C PRO A 254 0.92 15.62 -3.32
N ASN A 255 0.54 14.70 -4.21
CA ASN A 255 0.17 15.02 -5.59
C ASN A 255 -1.34 15.03 -5.76
N LEU A 256 -1.87 16.07 -6.42
CA LEU A 256 -3.28 16.21 -6.77
C LEU A 256 -3.47 15.90 -8.27
N ILE A 257 -4.42 15.03 -8.56
CA ILE A 257 -4.94 14.70 -9.90
C ILE A 257 -6.47 14.56 -9.83
N GLN A 258 -7.08 14.01 -10.86
CA GLN A 258 -8.53 13.84 -10.98
C GLN A 258 -8.90 12.43 -11.44
N THR A 259 -10.16 12.07 -11.26
CA THR A 259 -10.75 10.88 -11.89
C THR A 259 -11.32 11.23 -13.27
N LEU A 260 -11.79 10.22 -14.02
CA LEU A 260 -12.50 10.43 -15.30
C LEU A 260 -13.72 11.35 -15.14
N GLU A 261 -14.35 11.35 -13.98
CA GLU A 261 -15.52 12.18 -13.66
C GLU A 261 -15.17 13.43 -12.82
N HIS A 262 -13.90 13.84 -12.83
CA HIS A 262 -13.36 15.05 -12.22
C HIS A 262 -13.37 15.11 -10.67
N THR A 263 -13.60 14.01 -10.00
CA THR A 263 -13.39 13.93 -8.54
C THR A 263 -11.90 14.05 -8.25
N GLY A 264 -11.53 14.87 -7.26
CA GLY A 264 -10.14 15.05 -6.85
C GLY A 264 -9.55 13.79 -6.25
N ALA A 265 -8.31 13.47 -6.64
CA ALA A 265 -7.55 12.37 -6.09
C ALA A 265 -6.17 12.86 -5.63
N ILE A 266 -5.82 12.56 -4.38
CA ILE A 266 -4.49 12.79 -3.83
C ILE A 266 -3.72 11.48 -3.89
N VAL A 267 -2.62 11.47 -4.66
CA VAL A 267 -1.79 10.29 -4.87
C VAL A 267 -0.41 10.54 -4.29
N HIS A 268 0.04 9.71 -3.35
CA HIS A 268 1.32 9.96 -2.69
C HIS A 268 1.89 8.72 -2.02
N GLY A 269 3.11 8.35 -2.40
CA GLY A 269 3.85 7.19 -1.91
C GLY A 269 3.23 5.85 -2.32
N GLY A 270 3.98 4.76 -2.19
CA GLY A 270 3.54 3.45 -2.67
C GLY A 270 4.21 2.27 -2.00
N PRO A 271 4.30 2.20 -0.65
CA PRO A 271 4.98 1.10 0.03
C PRO A 271 4.25 -0.23 -0.20
N PHE A 272 5.00 -1.32 -0.36
CA PHE A 272 4.42 -2.65 -0.48
C PHE A 272 3.76 -3.11 0.82
N ALA A 273 2.58 -3.75 0.70
CA ALA A 273 1.81 -4.21 1.85
C ALA A 273 2.27 -5.55 2.45
N ASN A 274 3.17 -6.27 1.81
CA ASN A 274 3.73 -7.52 2.31
C ASN A 274 5.06 -7.36 3.07
N ILE A 275 5.64 -6.15 3.09
CA ILE A 275 6.90 -5.86 3.78
C ILE A 275 6.91 -4.48 4.45
N ALA A 276 5.96 -3.63 4.14
CA ALA A 276 5.74 -2.33 4.75
C ALA A 276 4.24 -2.15 5.01
N HIS A 277 3.81 -0.95 5.40
CA HIS A 277 2.42 -0.72 5.80
C HIS A 277 1.41 -0.64 4.64
N GLY A 278 1.86 -0.59 3.39
CA GLY A 278 1.01 -0.80 2.21
C GLY A 278 -0.08 0.24 1.94
N CYS A 279 0.10 1.46 2.41
CA CYS A 279 -0.89 2.54 2.32
C CYS A 279 -0.25 3.80 1.76
N ASN A 280 -1.06 4.73 1.24
CA ASN A 280 -0.58 6.06 0.89
C ASN A 280 -0.06 6.83 2.12
N SER A 281 0.51 8.01 1.90
CA SER A 281 1.13 8.77 2.97
C SER A 281 0.13 9.29 4.01
N VAL A 282 0.62 9.52 5.22
CA VAL A 282 -0.10 10.20 6.29
C VAL A 282 -0.48 11.62 5.87
N ARG A 283 0.46 12.34 5.24
CA ARG A 283 0.21 13.71 4.72
C ARG A 283 -0.95 13.74 3.73
N ALA A 284 -0.97 12.83 2.75
CA ALA A 284 -2.06 12.75 1.76
C ALA A 284 -3.42 12.53 2.43
N THR A 285 -3.50 11.57 3.35
CA THR A 285 -4.75 11.26 4.06
C THR A 285 -5.20 12.40 4.97
N LYS A 286 -4.29 12.99 5.77
CA LYS A 286 -4.62 14.12 6.64
C LYS A 286 -5.05 15.35 5.84
N THR A 287 -4.34 15.68 4.76
CA THR A 287 -4.71 16.81 3.89
C THR A 287 -6.08 16.59 3.23
N ALA A 288 -6.35 15.38 2.73
CA ALA A 288 -7.66 15.04 2.18
C ALA A 288 -8.79 15.22 3.19
N LEU A 289 -8.59 14.78 4.43
CA LEU A 289 -9.57 14.92 5.52
C LEU A 289 -9.91 16.39 5.86
N LYS A 290 -8.96 17.31 5.67
CA LYS A 290 -9.18 18.75 5.87
C LYS A 290 -9.88 19.44 4.71
N LEU A 291 -9.88 18.83 3.53
CA LEU A 291 -10.38 19.41 2.28
C LEU A 291 -11.75 18.89 1.86
N ALA A 292 -12.16 17.73 2.33
CA ALA A 292 -13.38 17.07 1.90
C ALA A 292 -14.21 16.55 3.07
N ASP A 293 -15.52 16.38 2.83
CA ASP A 293 -16.44 15.80 3.82
C ASP A 293 -16.25 14.29 3.96
N ILE A 294 -15.83 13.64 2.87
CA ILE A 294 -15.59 12.18 2.82
C ILE A 294 -14.25 11.93 2.12
N VAL A 295 -13.40 11.13 2.74
CA VAL A 295 -12.15 10.65 2.16
C VAL A 295 -12.25 9.14 1.96
N VAL A 296 -12.06 8.70 0.73
CA VAL A 296 -11.99 7.27 0.37
C VAL A 296 -10.54 6.90 0.15
N THR A 297 -10.02 5.97 0.91
CA THR A 297 -8.64 5.48 0.77
C THR A 297 -8.60 3.97 0.70
N GLU A 298 -7.45 3.42 0.28
CA GLU A 298 -7.27 1.98 0.20
C GLU A 298 -6.02 1.48 0.91
N ALA A 299 -6.00 0.19 1.22
CA ALA A 299 -4.81 -0.52 1.69
C ALA A 299 -4.46 -1.67 0.73
N GLY A 300 -3.16 -1.96 0.58
CA GLY A 300 -2.67 -2.96 -0.38
C GLY A 300 -3.05 -4.39 -0.02
N PHE A 301 -3.20 -5.26 -1.03
CA PHE A 301 -3.59 -6.66 -0.89
C PHE A 301 -4.91 -6.87 -0.16
N GLY A 302 -5.06 -7.97 0.57
CA GLY A 302 -6.24 -8.31 1.34
C GLY A 302 -6.29 -7.62 2.71
N ALA A 303 -7.45 -7.74 3.37
CA ALA A 303 -7.68 -7.13 4.67
C ALA A 303 -6.79 -7.72 5.78
N ASP A 304 -6.34 -8.95 5.61
CA ASP A 304 -5.41 -9.62 6.51
C ASP A 304 -3.98 -9.04 6.49
N LEU A 305 -3.62 -8.30 5.45
CA LEU A 305 -2.31 -7.64 5.31
C LEU A 305 -2.44 -6.12 5.28
N GLY A 306 -3.06 -5.58 4.23
CA GLY A 306 -3.09 -4.14 4.02
C GLY A 306 -3.97 -3.41 5.03
N ALA A 307 -5.21 -3.86 5.26
CA ALA A 307 -6.09 -3.20 6.21
C ALA A 307 -5.59 -3.38 7.66
N GLU A 308 -5.08 -4.56 8.02
CA GLU A 308 -4.43 -4.77 9.32
C GLU A 308 -3.35 -3.73 9.56
N LYS A 309 -2.41 -3.54 8.60
CA LYS A 309 -1.32 -2.57 8.73
C LYS A 309 -1.79 -1.12 8.65
N PHE A 310 -2.82 -0.83 7.88
CA PHE A 310 -3.45 0.49 7.90
C PHE A 310 -3.96 0.83 9.31
N LEU A 311 -4.63 -0.12 9.95
CA LEU A 311 -5.21 0.04 11.28
C LEU A 311 -4.13 -0.01 12.38
N ASP A 312 -3.29 -1.04 12.42
CA ASP A 312 -2.33 -1.22 13.51
C ASP A 312 -1.01 -0.44 13.35
N ILE A 313 -0.67 0.04 12.16
CA ILE A 313 0.53 0.85 11.95
C ILE A 313 0.17 2.30 11.63
N LYS A 314 -0.47 2.56 10.47
CA LYS A 314 -0.71 3.92 9.99
C LYS A 314 -1.66 4.70 10.90
N CYS A 315 -2.83 4.14 11.23
CA CYS A 315 -3.80 4.81 12.09
C CYS A 315 -3.25 5.04 13.49
N ARG A 316 -2.57 4.04 14.05
CA ARG A 316 -1.91 4.14 15.36
C ARG A 316 -0.89 5.28 15.40
N MET A 317 0.02 5.35 14.43
CA MET A 317 1.07 6.37 14.39
C MET A 317 0.56 7.77 14.09
N ALA A 318 -0.43 7.88 13.22
CA ALA A 318 -0.93 9.16 12.71
C ALA A 318 -2.13 9.72 13.49
N GLY A 319 -2.69 8.95 14.44
CA GLY A 319 -3.90 9.33 15.17
C GLY A 319 -5.16 9.31 14.30
N LEU A 320 -5.16 8.57 13.19
CA LEU A 320 -6.30 8.44 12.30
C LEU A 320 -7.33 7.47 12.87
N LYS A 321 -8.61 7.76 12.60
CA LYS A 321 -9.75 6.93 13.03
C LYS A 321 -10.68 6.72 11.84
N PRO A 322 -10.69 5.55 11.19
CA PRO A 322 -11.63 5.30 10.11
C PRO A 322 -13.06 5.22 10.64
N ASP A 323 -14.00 5.83 9.90
CA ASP A 323 -15.42 5.85 10.22
C ASP A 323 -16.16 4.64 9.67
N ALA A 324 -15.67 4.07 8.56
CA ALA A 324 -16.23 2.87 7.95
C ALA A 324 -15.18 2.10 7.15
N ILE A 325 -15.39 0.81 6.99
CA ILE A 325 -14.58 -0.09 6.15
C ILE A 325 -15.48 -0.68 5.06
N VAL A 326 -15.06 -0.54 3.80
CA VAL A 326 -15.66 -1.23 2.65
C VAL A 326 -14.81 -2.43 2.32
N LEU A 327 -15.38 -3.62 2.43
CA LEU A 327 -14.73 -4.90 2.14
C LEU A 327 -15.19 -5.41 0.78
N VAL A 328 -14.28 -5.40 -0.19
CA VAL A 328 -14.53 -5.83 -1.57
C VAL A 328 -14.37 -7.34 -1.69
N ALA A 329 -15.35 -7.99 -2.29
CA ALA A 329 -15.28 -9.37 -2.73
C ALA A 329 -15.66 -9.49 -4.21
N THR A 330 -15.33 -10.61 -4.83
CA THR A 330 -15.80 -10.99 -6.17
C THR A 330 -16.27 -12.43 -6.17
N VAL A 331 -17.29 -12.73 -6.98
CA VAL A 331 -17.75 -14.11 -7.18
C VAL A 331 -16.59 -15.01 -7.61
N ARG A 332 -15.74 -14.53 -8.50
CA ARG A 332 -14.55 -15.28 -8.98
C ARG A 332 -13.58 -15.61 -7.86
N ALA A 333 -13.26 -14.64 -7.00
CA ALA A 333 -12.34 -14.86 -5.88
C ALA A 333 -12.93 -15.85 -4.87
N LEU A 334 -14.22 -15.77 -4.60
CA LEU A 334 -14.90 -16.71 -3.69
C LEU A 334 -14.93 -18.12 -4.28
N LYS A 335 -15.24 -18.28 -5.57
CA LYS A 335 -15.17 -19.61 -6.24
C LYS A 335 -13.75 -20.17 -6.26
N TYR A 336 -12.73 -19.33 -6.48
CA TYR A 336 -11.33 -19.74 -6.40
C TYR A 336 -10.96 -20.24 -4.99
N ASN A 337 -11.36 -19.52 -3.96
CA ASN A 337 -11.22 -19.96 -2.57
C ASN A 337 -12.03 -21.22 -2.26
N GLY A 338 -13.06 -21.51 -3.03
CA GLY A 338 -13.84 -22.75 -3.00
C GLY A 338 -13.23 -23.92 -3.79
N GLY A 339 -12.01 -23.72 -4.34
CA GLY A 339 -11.23 -24.77 -5.00
C GLY A 339 -11.45 -24.87 -6.53
N ILE A 340 -12.05 -23.87 -7.17
CA ILE A 340 -12.23 -23.85 -8.63
C ILE A 340 -11.00 -23.28 -9.33
N PRO A 341 -10.47 -23.97 -10.37
CA PRO A 341 -9.36 -23.50 -11.18
C PRO A 341 -9.68 -22.18 -11.90
N LYS A 342 -8.63 -21.38 -12.18
CA LYS A 342 -8.75 -20.03 -12.78
C LYS A 342 -9.53 -20.01 -14.10
N ASP A 343 -9.38 -21.02 -14.94
CA ASP A 343 -10.01 -21.15 -16.24
C ASP A 343 -11.51 -21.46 -16.20
N GLN A 344 -12.04 -21.92 -15.05
CA GLN A 344 -13.44 -22.27 -14.82
C GLN A 344 -14.22 -21.23 -13.99
N LEU A 345 -13.60 -20.12 -13.60
CA LEU A 345 -14.23 -19.12 -12.71
C LEU A 345 -15.39 -18.35 -13.36
N LYS A 346 -15.55 -18.43 -14.68
CA LYS A 346 -16.61 -17.74 -15.43
C LYS A 346 -17.94 -18.50 -15.42
N GLU A 347 -17.96 -19.78 -15.05
CA GLU A 347 -19.15 -20.60 -15.00
C GLU A 347 -19.86 -20.46 -13.64
N GLU A 348 -21.20 -20.44 -13.64
CA GLU A 348 -21.98 -20.44 -12.40
C GLU A 348 -21.63 -21.67 -11.56
N ASN A 349 -21.32 -21.47 -10.28
CA ASN A 349 -21.05 -22.56 -9.36
C ASN A 349 -21.34 -22.18 -7.90
N LEU A 350 -22.61 -22.34 -7.51
CA LEU A 350 -23.06 -22.05 -6.14
C LEU A 350 -22.44 -22.94 -5.08
N GLU A 351 -22.09 -24.20 -5.38
CA GLU A 351 -21.42 -25.08 -4.44
C GLU A 351 -20.01 -24.62 -4.13
N ALA A 352 -19.26 -24.23 -5.16
CA ALA A 352 -17.92 -23.67 -4.97
C ALA A 352 -17.98 -22.33 -4.23
N LEU A 353 -18.96 -21.51 -4.55
CA LEU A 353 -19.22 -20.24 -3.87
C LEU A 353 -19.49 -20.47 -2.39
N ALA A 354 -20.33 -21.46 -2.04
CA ALA A 354 -20.64 -21.85 -0.66
C ALA A 354 -19.39 -22.37 0.10
N ARG A 355 -18.50 -23.09 -0.59
CA ARG A 355 -17.24 -23.52 0.03
C ARG A 355 -16.25 -22.37 0.24
N GLY A 356 -16.21 -21.41 -0.67
CA GLY A 356 -15.23 -20.32 -0.63
C GLY A 356 -15.66 -19.09 0.17
N ILE A 357 -16.96 -18.92 0.44
CA ILE A 357 -17.51 -17.76 1.15
C ILE A 357 -16.95 -17.61 2.58
N VAL A 358 -16.41 -18.68 3.15
CA VAL A 358 -15.75 -18.67 4.48
C VAL A 358 -14.53 -17.75 4.52
N ASN A 359 -13.91 -17.47 3.37
CA ASN A 359 -12.83 -16.46 3.27
C ASN A 359 -13.40 -15.06 3.52
N LEU A 360 -14.51 -14.71 2.89
CA LEU A 360 -15.22 -13.45 3.16
C LEU A 360 -15.65 -13.35 4.61
N GLU A 361 -16.22 -14.43 5.16
CA GLU A 361 -16.62 -14.48 6.58
C GLU A 361 -15.47 -14.11 7.51
N LYS A 362 -14.31 -14.75 7.32
CA LYS A 362 -13.12 -14.45 8.15
C LYS A 362 -12.67 -12.99 8.02
N HIS A 363 -12.70 -12.43 6.82
CA HIS A 363 -12.34 -11.03 6.62
C HIS A 363 -13.36 -10.06 7.25
N ILE A 364 -14.66 -10.36 7.22
CA ILE A 364 -15.69 -9.59 7.95
C ILE A 364 -15.36 -9.61 9.45
N GLU A 365 -15.16 -10.79 10.03
CA GLU A 365 -14.81 -10.95 11.45
C GLU A 365 -13.53 -10.18 11.80
N ASN A 366 -12.51 -10.22 10.94
CA ASN A 366 -11.25 -9.52 11.13
C ASN A 366 -11.46 -8.01 11.25
N MET A 367 -12.21 -7.42 10.33
CA MET A 367 -12.44 -5.97 10.33
C MET A 367 -13.34 -5.52 11.48
N GLN A 368 -14.31 -6.34 11.88
CA GLN A 368 -15.15 -6.06 13.05
C GLN A 368 -14.38 -6.02 14.37
N LYS A 369 -13.23 -6.70 14.48
CA LYS A 369 -12.37 -6.65 15.68
C LYS A 369 -11.81 -5.26 15.99
N TYR A 370 -11.70 -4.42 15.00
CA TYR A 370 -11.24 -3.03 15.14
C TYR A 370 -12.35 -2.07 15.58
N ASP A 371 -13.58 -2.58 15.79
CA ASP A 371 -14.75 -1.81 16.22
C ASP A 371 -15.13 -0.66 15.27
N VAL A 372 -14.97 -0.93 13.97
CA VAL A 372 -15.32 -0.04 12.86
C VAL A 372 -16.45 -0.68 12.05
N PRO A 373 -17.51 0.05 11.67
CA PRO A 373 -18.58 -0.46 10.84
C PRO A 373 -18.06 -1.01 9.49
N VAL A 374 -18.53 -2.21 9.10
CA VAL A 374 -18.11 -2.90 7.88
C VAL A 374 -19.27 -2.96 6.89
N ILE A 375 -19.01 -2.54 5.65
CA ILE A 375 -19.90 -2.67 4.49
C ILE A 375 -19.23 -3.64 3.52
N VAL A 376 -19.95 -4.65 3.06
CA VAL A 376 -19.45 -5.57 2.03
C VAL A 376 -19.94 -5.10 0.66
N THR A 377 -19.03 -5.07 -0.31
CA THR A 377 -19.40 -4.82 -1.71
C THR A 377 -18.94 -5.96 -2.59
N LEU A 378 -19.79 -6.36 -3.51
CA LEU A 378 -19.46 -7.30 -4.57
C LEU A 378 -19.09 -6.52 -5.83
N ASN A 379 -17.81 -6.56 -6.22
CA ASN A 379 -17.36 -6.01 -7.49
C ASN A 379 -17.79 -6.97 -8.60
N SER A 380 -18.79 -6.55 -9.38
CA SER A 380 -19.48 -7.37 -10.36
C SER A 380 -18.69 -7.52 -11.67
N PHE A 381 -18.73 -8.71 -12.23
CA PHE A 381 -18.27 -9.00 -13.57
C PHE A 381 -19.44 -9.45 -14.45
N ILE A 382 -19.37 -9.20 -15.73
CA ILE A 382 -20.43 -9.55 -16.72
C ILE A 382 -20.79 -11.04 -16.75
N THR A 383 -19.93 -11.90 -16.20
CA THR A 383 -20.14 -13.35 -16.11
C THR A 383 -20.79 -13.80 -14.80
N ASP A 384 -20.96 -12.91 -13.84
CA ASP A 384 -21.57 -13.23 -12.56
C ASP A 384 -23.09 -13.36 -12.75
N THR A 385 -23.70 -14.34 -12.09
CA THR A 385 -25.14 -14.60 -12.23
C THR A 385 -25.93 -14.00 -11.07
N GLU A 386 -27.23 -13.77 -11.31
CA GLU A 386 -28.14 -13.28 -10.27
C GLU A 386 -28.20 -14.25 -9.07
N ALA A 387 -28.14 -15.55 -9.31
CA ALA A 387 -28.14 -16.55 -8.24
C ALA A 387 -26.89 -16.44 -7.35
N GLU A 388 -25.71 -16.24 -7.94
CA GLU A 388 -24.45 -16.02 -7.22
C GLU A 388 -24.49 -14.71 -6.42
N TYR A 389 -25.00 -13.64 -7.02
CA TYR A 389 -25.19 -12.35 -6.35
C TYR A 389 -26.11 -12.49 -5.14
N GLN A 390 -27.31 -13.07 -5.30
CA GLN A 390 -28.27 -13.23 -4.20
C GLN A 390 -27.73 -14.10 -3.08
N PHE A 391 -26.93 -15.12 -3.40
CA PHE A 391 -26.27 -15.96 -2.41
C PHE A 391 -25.33 -15.14 -1.50
N VAL A 392 -24.45 -14.31 -2.10
CA VAL A 392 -23.50 -13.48 -1.32
C VAL A 392 -24.23 -12.40 -0.53
N LYS A 393 -25.23 -11.76 -1.15
CA LYS A 393 -26.07 -10.75 -0.49
C LYS A 393 -26.72 -11.30 0.77
N LYS A 394 -27.43 -12.42 0.64
CA LYS A 394 -28.09 -13.06 1.77
C LYS A 394 -27.09 -13.45 2.87
N PHE A 395 -25.94 -13.97 2.47
CA PHE A 395 -24.88 -14.34 3.42
C PHE A 395 -24.41 -13.14 4.26
N CYS A 396 -24.24 -11.96 3.65
CA CYS A 396 -23.84 -10.73 4.34
C CYS A 396 -24.94 -10.18 5.24
N GLU A 397 -26.18 -10.14 4.74
CA GLU A 397 -27.36 -9.70 5.49
C GLU A 397 -27.60 -10.56 6.74
N ASP A 398 -27.48 -11.89 6.62
CA ASP A 398 -27.62 -12.83 7.75
C ASP A 398 -26.55 -12.59 8.84
N ARG A 399 -25.46 -11.87 8.54
CA ARG A 399 -24.39 -11.46 9.46
C ARG A 399 -24.47 -9.99 9.91
N GLY A 400 -25.55 -9.32 9.55
CA GLY A 400 -25.77 -7.91 9.92
C GLY A 400 -24.85 -6.93 9.23
N CYS A 401 -24.21 -7.32 8.10
CA CYS A 401 -23.42 -6.43 7.28
C CYS A 401 -24.29 -5.73 6.24
N GLU A 402 -24.07 -4.41 6.06
CA GLU A 402 -24.59 -3.72 4.89
C GLU A 402 -23.94 -4.32 3.63
N PHE A 403 -24.71 -4.41 2.57
CA PHE A 403 -24.27 -4.99 1.31
C PHE A 403 -24.71 -4.14 0.12
N ALA A 404 -23.81 -3.98 -0.87
CA ALA A 404 -24.14 -3.35 -2.14
C ALA A 404 -23.37 -4.02 -3.29
N LEU A 405 -23.99 -4.03 -4.49
CA LEU A 405 -23.30 -4.36 -5.72
C LEU A 405 -22.50 -3.14 -6.20
N SER A 406 -21.32 -3.38 -6.77
CA SER A 406 -20.51 -2.37 -7.44
C SER A 406 -20.31 -2.73 -8.91
N GLU A 407 -20.76 -1.84 -9.80
CA GLU A 407 -20.63 -1.97 -11.25
C GLU A 407 -19.76 -0.83 -11.84
N VAL A 408 -18.87 -0.28 -11.01
CA VAL A 408 -18.10 0.93 -11.34
C VAL A 408 -17.15 0.72 -12.51
N TRP A 409 -16.67 -0.49 -12.75
CA TRP A 409 -15.79 -0.78 -13.88
C TRP A 409 -16.47 -0.46 -15.21
N GLU A 410 -17.74 -0.82 -15.36
CA GLU A 410 -18.53 -0.63 -16.58
C GLU A 410 -19.22 0.75 -16.64
N LYS A 411 -19.67 1.26 -15.49
CA LYS A 411 -20.59 2.41 -15.42
C LYS A 411 -19.99 3.64 -14.72
N GLY A 412 -18.70 3.60 -14.33
CA GLY A 412 -18.10 4.69 -13.56
C GLY A 412 -18.83 4.95 -12.25
N GLY A 413 -18.93 6.22 -11.85
CA GLY A 413 -19.59 6.63 -10.61
C GLY A 413 -21.05 6.21 -10.51
N GLU A 414 -21.79 6.15 -11.62
CA GLU A 414 -23.18 5.67 -11.65
C GLU A 414 -23.29 4.24 -11.11
N GLY A 415 -22.35 3.37 -11.49
CA GLY A 415 -22.27 1.99 -10.98
C GLY A 415 -21.90 1.86 -9.51
N GLY A 416 -21.50 2.96 -8.86
CA GLY A 416 -21.13 3.03 -7.45
C GLY A 416 -22.20 3.63 -6.54
N ILE A 417 -23.30 4.15 -7.07
CA ILE A 417 -24.31 4.87 -6.27
C ILE A 417 -24.89 3.99 -5.16
N ALA A 418 -25.27 2.75 -5.47
CA ALA A 418 -25.82 1.83 -4.47
C ALA A 418 -24.83 1.57 -3.30
N LEU A 419 -23.54 1.48 -3.59
CA LEU A 419 -22.50 1.37 -2.56
C LEU A 419 -22.37 2.69 -1.78
N ALA A 420 -22.34 3.83 -2.47
CA ALA A 420 -22.25 5.14 -1.85
C ALA A 420 -23.42 5.41 -0.89
N GLU A 421 -24.64 5.03 -1.24
CA GLU A 421 -25.83 5.11 -0.37
C GLU A 421 -25.64 4.28 0.91
N LYS A 422 -25.11 3.05 0.80
CA LYS A 422 -24.82 2.19 1.96
C LYS A 422 -23.73 2.78 2.86
N VAL A 423 -22.70 3.37 2.26
CA VAL A 423 -21.64 4.05 3.01
C VAL A 423 -22.21 5.28 3.73
N LEU A 424 -22.97 6.14 3.05
CA LEU A 424 -23.60 7.30 3.68
C LEU A 424 -24.54 6.90 4.83
N TYR A 425 -25.39 5.90 4.60
CA TYR A 425 -26.26 5.37 5.66
C TYR A 425 -25.44 4.92 6.87
N THR A 426 -24.32 4.22 6.63
CA THR A 426 -23.45 3.75 7.72
C THR A 426 -22.80 4.92 8.47
N LEU A 427 -22.27 5.91 7.76
CA LEU A 427 -21.63 7.10 8.35
C LEU A 427 -22.61 7.94 9.19
N GLU A 428 -23.90 7.95 8.83
CA GLU A 428 -24.95 8.70 9.52
C GLU A 428 -25.55 7.95 10.71
N ASN A 429 -25.59 6.61 10.67
CA ASN A 429 -26.36 5.80 11.61
C ASN A 429 -25.52 4.86 12.49
N LYS A 430 -24.23 4.69 12.19
CA LYS A 430 -23.34 3.82 12.96
C LYS A 430 -22.11 4.61 13.39
N GLU A 431 -21.71 4.46 14.64
CA GLU A 431 -20.51 5.11 15.18
C GLU A 431 -19.33 4.15 15.13
N SER A 432 -18.16 4.66 14.75
CA SER A 432 -16.89 3.93 14.82
C SER A 432 -16.25 4.14 16.19
N HIS A 433 -15.92 3.05 16.84
CA HIS A 433 -15.14 3.02 18.09
C HIS A 433 -13.76 2.41 17.87
N TYR A 434 -13.13 2.81 16.77
CA TYR A 434 -11.85 2.25 16.32
C TYR A 434 -10.86 2.08 17.47
N LYS A 435 -10.31 0.88 17.54
CA LYS A 435 -9.21 0.50 18.44
C LYS A 435 -8.22 -0.40 17.71
N PRO A 436 -6.92 -0.27 17.98
CA PRO A 436 -5.92 -1.19 17.45
C PRO A 436 -6.08 -2.60 18.05
N LEU A 437 -5.52 -3.59 17.35
CA LEU A 437 -5.66 -5.01 17.71
C LEU A 437 -4.95 -5.36 19.02
N TYR A 438 -3.86 -4.69 19.32
CA TYR A 438 -3.03 -4.91 20.51
C TYR A 438 -2.58 -3.58 21.12
N PRO A 439 -2.32 -3.53 22.45
CA PRO A 439 -1.81 -2.32 23.11
C PRO A 439 -0.34 -2.07 22.79
N ASP A 440 0.11 -0.83 22.93
CA ASP A 440 1.49 -0.42 22.63
C ASP A 440 2.51 -1.10 23.57
N GLU A 441 2.11 -1.36 24.81
CA GLU A 441 2.95 -1.95 25.86
C GLU A 441 3.18 -3.46 25.69
N ALA A 442 2.42 -4.13 24.83
CA ALA A 442 2.61 -5.56 24.55
C ALA A 442 4.02 -5.83 23.99
N GLY A 443 4.62 -6.93 24.38
CA GLY A 443 5.90 -7.39 23.83
C GLY A 443 5.78 -7.80 22.36
N LEU A 444 6.90 -7.84 21.63
CA LEU A 444 6.89 -8.17 20.20
C LEU A 444 6.24 -9.53 19.91
N LYS A 445 6.54 -10.56 20.71
CA LYS A 445 5.92 -11.89 20.53
C LYS A 445 4.43 -11.89 20.82
N GLU A 446 3.96 -11.07 21.74
CA GLU A 446 2.54 -10.92 22.04
C GLU A 446 1.81 -10.23 20.90
N LYS A 447 2.38 -9.17 20.30
CA LYS A 447 1.87 -8.49 19.11
C LYS A 447 1.79 -9.44 17.91
N ILE A 448 2.86 -10.21 17.66
CA ILE A 448 2.91 -11.22 16.59
C ILE A 448 1.81 -12.28 16.81
N ALA A 449 1.66 -12.78 18.05
CA ALA A 449 0.64 -13.77 18.38
C ALA A 449 -0.78 -13.22 18.22
N ALA A 450 -1.02 -11.93 18.57
CA ALA A 450 -2.30 -11.28 18.37
C ALA A 450 -2.68 -11.26 16.89
N VAL A 451 -1.79 -10.79 16.01
CA VAL A 451 -2.06 -10.77 14.56
C VAL A 451 -2.26 -12.19 14.02
N ALA A 452 -1.39 -13.14 14.37
CA ALA A 452 -1.47 -14.51 13.88
C ALA A 452 -2.78 -15.20 14.27
N LYS A 453 -3.20 -15.08 15.52
CA LYS A 453 -4.41 -15.75 16.04
C LYS A 453 -5.67 -15.03 15.62
N GLU A 454 -5.71 -13.72 15.84
CA GLU A 454 -6.93 -12.94 15.66
C GLU A 454 -7.23 -12.68 14.17
N ILE A 455 -6.23 -12.33 13.38
CA ILE A 455 -6.40 -11.97 11.96
C ILE A 455 -6.26 -13.20 11.05
N TYR A 456 -5.20 -14.01 11.23
CA TYR A 456 -4.97 -15.15 10.35
C TYR A 456 -5.74 -16.41 10.76
N GLY A 457 -6.16 -16.51 12.02
CA GLY A 457 -6.85 -17.69 12.55
C GLY A 457 -5.90 -18.86 12.84
N ALA A 458 -4.61 -18.59 13.08
CA ALA A 458 -3.63 -19.57 13.46
C ALA A 458 -3.82 -20.06 14.90
N ASP A 459 -3.47 -21.30 15.18
CA ASP A 459 -3.50 -21.86 16.55
C ASP A 459 -2.35 -21.32 17.40
N GLY A 460 -1.24 -20.95 16.77
CA GLY A 460 -0.04 -20.43 17.43
C GLY A 460 0.98 -19.85 16.50
N VAL A 461 2.14 -19.55 17.06
CA VAL A 461 3.32 -19.03 16.34
C VAL A 461 4.55 -19.83 16.75
N SER A 462 5.27 -20.35 15.79
CA SER A 462 6.59 -20.95 15.99
C SER A 462 7.69 -20.00 15.52
N TYR A 463 8.84 -20.09 16.14
CA TYR A 463 9.97 -19.18 15.89
C TYR A 463 11.23 -19.98 15.56
N ALA A 464 11.84 -19.71 14.41
CA ALA A 464 13.18 -20.20 14.15
C ALA A 464 14.19 -19.61 15.16
N PRO A 465 15.31 -20.29 15.44
CA PRO A 465 16.33 -19.77 16.35
C PRO A 465 16.84 -18.37 15.96
N ALA A 466 17.00 -18.12 14.65
CA ALA A 466 17.38 -16.80 14.13
C ALA A 466 16.35 -15.72 14.48
N ALA A 467 15.06 -16.01 14.29
CA ALA A 467 13.95 -15.10 14.61
C ALA A 467 13.90 -14.77 16.11
N SER A 468 14.05 -15.77 16.98
CA SER A 468 14.07 -15.56 18.44
C SER A 468 15.23 -14.69 18.87
N LYS A 469 16.42 -14.88 18.28
CA LYS A 469 17.61 -14.06 18.53
C LYS A 469 17.43 -12.63 18.02
N ALA A 470 16.86 -12.46 16.83
CA ALA A 470 16.61 -11.16 16.23
C ALA A 470 15.60 -10.36 17.06
N LEU A 471 14.45 -10.93 17.42
CA LEU A 471 13.45 -10.28 18.26
C LEU A 471 14.01 -9.84 19.61
N LYS A 472 14.78 -10.72 20.27
CA LYS A 472 15.45 -10.34 21.53
C LYS A 472 16.41 -9.17 21.33
N LYS A 473 17.23 -9.18 20.27
CA LYS A 473 18.14 -8.07 19.97
C LYS A 473 17.39 -6.76 19.73
N ILE A 474 16.26 -6.81 19.04
CA ILE A 474 15.40 -5.64 18.78
C ILE A 474 14.85 -5.08 20.10
N GLU A 475 14.38 -5.94 21.00
CA GLU A 475 13.91 -5.54 22.34
C GLU A 475 15.04 -4.95 23.18
N ASP A 476 16.22 -5.58 23.19
CA ASP A 476 17.42 -5.11 23.90
C ASP A 476 17.91 -3.74 23.41
N MET A 477 17.67 -3.41 22.14
CA MET A 477 17.94 -2.07 21.56
C MET A 477 16.85 -1.03 21.88
N GLY A 478 15.80 -1.38 22.62
CA GLY A 478 14.71 -0.47 23.02
C GLY A 478 13.56 -0.35 22.02
N PHE A 479 13.47 -1.20 21.00
CA PHE A 479 12.43 -1.17 19.98
C PHE A 479 11.24 -2.11 20.27
N GLY A 480 11.15 -2.69 21.46
CA GLY A 480 10.07 -3.63 21.83
C GLY A 480 8.66 -3.03 21.81
N GLY A 481 8.53 -1.71 21.99
CA GLY A 481 7.26 -0.98 21.93
C GLY A 481 6.71 -0.74 20.52
N LEU A 482 7.51 -0.94 19.46
CA LEU A 482 7.09 -0.68 18.09
C LEU A 482 5.99 -1.66 17.61
N PRO A 483 5.08 -1.23 16.72
CA PRO A 483 4.14 -2.15 16.08
C PRO A 483 4.87 -3.16 15.18
N VAL A 484 4.23 -4.30 14.93
CA VAL A 484 4.77 -5.36 14.06
C VAL A 484 4.17 -5.28 12.66
N CYS A 485 5.03 -5.46 11.67
CA CYS A 485 4.66 -5.55 10.26
C CYS A 485 4.89 -7.00 9.81
N MET A 486 3.82 -7.79 9.76
CA MET A 486 3.88 -9.18 9.35
C MET A 486 4.11 -9.29 7.84
N ALA A 487 5.25 -9.82 7.45
CA ALA A 487 5.61 -10.09 6.05
C ALA A 487 5.26 -11.54 5.71
N LYS A 488 4.14 -11.72 5.01
CA LYS A 488 3.49 -12.99 4.71
C LYS A 488 3.05 -13.04 3.25
N THR A 489 2.80 -14.22 2.70
CA THR A 489 2.11 -14.36 1.41
C THR A 489 0.75 -13.66 1.44
N GLN A 490 0.41 -12.99 0.36
CA GLN A 490 -0.89 -12.32 0.20
C GLN A 490 -2.04 -13.26 -0.22
N TYR A 491 -1.72 -14.47 -0.66
CA TYR A 491 -2.69 -15.38 -1.28
C TYR A 491 -3.45 -16.29 -0.33
N SER A 492 -3.11 -16.26 0.94
CA SER A 492 -3.76 -17.08 1.98
C SER A 492 -3.77 -16.35 3.31
N LEU A 493 -4.68 -16.69 4.18
CA LEU A 493 -4.65 -16.30 5.60
C LEU A 493 -3.47 -16.99 6.34
N SER A 494 -3.02 -18.17 5.87
CA SER A 494 -1.82 -18.85 6.36
C SER A 494 -0.53 -18.27 5.74
N ASP A 495 0.63 -18.67 6.24
CA ASP A 495 1.93 -18.48 5.62
C ASP A 495 2.21 -19.47 4.46
N ASP A 496 1.31 -20.41 4.21
CA ASP A 496 1.29 -21.33 3.08
C ASP A 496 0.25 -20.88 2.05
N GLN A 497 0.72 -20.39 0.90
CA GLN A 497 -0.14 -19.85 -0.17
C GLN A 497 -1.08 -20.88 -0.81
N THR A 498 -0.88 -22.16 -0.56
CA THR A 498 -1.74 -23.24 -1.10
C THR A 498 -2.99 -23.49 -0.25
N LYS A 499 -3.02 -22.97 0.98
CA LYS A 499 -4.16 -23.07 1.89
C LYS A 499 -5.17 -21.99 1.62
N LEU A 500 -6.15 -22.29 0.78
CA LEU A 500 -7.20 -21.36 0.37
C LEU A 500 -8.38 -21.32 1.36
N GLY A 501 -9.28 -20.38 1.19
CA GLY A 501 -10.50 -20.24 1.97
C GLY A 501 -10.24 -19.75 3.40
N ARG A 502 -10.64 -20.53 4.40
CA ARG A 502 -10.43 -20.27 5.82
C ARG A 502 -9.66 -21.44 6.44
N PRO A 503 -8.32 -21.46 6.31
CA PRO A 503 -7.51 -22.54 6.88
C PRO A 503 -7.61 -22.57 8.41
N SER A 504 -7.47 -23.76 8.99
CA SER A 504 -7.45 -24.02 10.43
C SER A 504 -6.42 -25.09 10.75
N GLY A 505 -6.05 -25.25 12.03
CA GLY A 505 -5.07 -26.25 12.43
C GLY A 505 -3.66 -25.96 11.95
N PHE A 506 -3.23 -24.69 11.95
CA PHE A 506 -1.91 -24.28 11.50
C PHE A 506 -1.26 -23.27 12.46
N GLU A 507 0.05 -23.22 12.41
CA GLU A 507 0.85 -22.18 13.07
C GLU A 507 1.50 -21.26 12.03
N ILE A 508 1.75 -20.01 12.40
CA ILE A 508 2.60 -19.09 11.63
C ILE A 508 4.05 -19.32 12.00
N ASN A 509 4.91 -19.54 10.99
CA ASN A 509 6.32 -19.83 11.20
C ASN A 509 7.16 -18.57 10.97
N VAL A 510 7.61 -17.94 12.04
CA VAL A 510 8.49 -16.77 11.96
C VAL A 510 9.93 -17.24 11.72
N ARG A 511 10.51 -16.82 10.57
CA ARG A 511 11.87 -17.21 10.16
C ARG A 511 12.92 -16.23 10.62
N ASP A 512 12.60 -14.94 10.57
CA ASP A 512 13.52 -13.86 10.95
C ASP A 512 12.72 -12.58 11.26
N ALA A 513 13.40 -11.58 11.81
CA ALA A 513 12.82 -10.26 12.04
C ALA A 513 13.93 -9.18 11.97
N TYR A 514 13.53 -7.98 11.60
CA TYR A 514 14.41 -6.80 11.65
C TYR A 514 13.62 -5.54 11.96
N VAL A 515 14.29 -4.54 12.52
CA VAL A 515 13.67 -3.26 12.80
C VAL A 515 13.87 -2.31 11.62
N SER A 516 12.77 -1.69 11.16
CA SER A 516 12.75 -0.53 10.29
C SER A 516 12.69 0.70 11.18
N ALA A 517 13.84 1.08 11.74
CA ALA A 517 13.92 2.03 12.85
C ALA A 517 13.48 3.45 12.46
N GLY A 518 13.76 3.85 11.23
CA GLY A 518 13.32 5.13 10.70
C GLY A 518 11.82 5.16 10.45
N ALA A 519 11.25 4.10 9.88
CA ALA A 519 9.81 3.96 9.69
C ALA A 519 9.06 3.78 11.02
N GLY A 520 9.68 3.09 11.99
CA GLY A 520 9.12 2.90 13.33
C GLY A 520 8.26 1.65 13.46
N PHE A 521 8.61 0.55 12.82
CA PHE A 521 7.97 -0.76 13.00
C PHE A 521 8.98 -1.91 12.89
N VAL A 522 8.61 -3.07 13.39
CA VAL A 522 9.39 -4.31 13.31
C VAL A 522 8.83 -5.19 12.21
N VAL A 523 9.64 -5.51 11.21
CA VAL A 523 9.26 -6.44 10.12
C VAL A 523 9.50 -7.87 10.59
N VAL A 524 8.46 -8.70 10.47
CA VAL A 524 8.45 -10.10 10.90
C VAL A 524 8.28 -11.00 9.68
N LEU A 525 9.31 -11.75 9.34
CA LEU A 525 9.35 -12.58 8.12
C LEU A 525 8.81 -13.98 8.40
N THR A 526 7.74 -14.38 7.72
CA THR A 526 7.12 -15.72 7.86
C THR A 526 7.46 -16.65 6.69
N GLY A 527 8.06 -16.13 5.64
CA GLY A 527 8.42 -16.88 4.44
C GLY A 527 9.51 -16.21 3.63
N ALA A 528 9.76 -16.70 2.43
CA ALA A 528 10.62 -16.05 1.46
C ALA A 528 9.89 -14.84 0.87
N ILE A 529 10.06 -13.67 1.46
CA ILE A 529 9.44 -12.43 0.99
C ILE A 529 10.30 -11.81 -0.10
N MET A 530 9.68 -11.56 -1.24
CA MET A 530 10.35 -11.02 -2.41
C MET A 530 10.42 -9.50 -2.34
N THR A 531 11.62 -8.97 -2.08
CA THR A 531 11.89 -7.52 -2.04
C THR A 531 12.47 -6.97 -3.34
N MET A 532 12.88 -7.85 -4.26
CA MET A 532 13.24 -7.54 -5.64
C MET A 532 12.54 -8.54 -6.55
N PRO A 533 11.34 -8.20 -7.06
CA PRO A 533 10.61 -9.04 -8.00
C PRO A 533 11.40 -9.26 -9.30
N GLY A 534 11.17 -10.38 -9.96
CA GLY A 534 11.69 -10.62 -11.31
C GLY A 534 10.60 -10.39 -12.36
N LEU A 535 11.00 -10.11 -13.59
CA LEU A 535 10.08 -10.10 -14.71
C LEU A 535 9.51 -11.52 -14.94
N PRO A 536 8.22 -11.66 -15.30
CA PRO A 536 7.63 -12.95 -15.66
C PRO A 536 8.12 -13.44 -17.01
N LYS A 537 7.70 -14.65 -17.41
CA LYS A 537 8.08 -15.24 -18.70
C LYS A 537 7.66 -14.35 -19.89
N VAL A 538 6.51 -13.71 -19.79
CA VAL A 538 6.02 -12.72 -20.76
C VAL A 538 5.66 -11.47 -19.94
N PRO A 539 6.55 -10.49 -19.85
CA PRO A 539 6.29 -9.25 -19.12
C PRO A 539 5.34 -8.32 -19.89
N ALA A 540 4.62 -7.47 -19.18
CA ALA A 540 3.79 -6.43 -19.78
C ALA A 540 4.59 -5.53 -20.74
N ALA A 541 5.85 -5.30 -20.45
CA ALA A 541 6.78 -4.55 -21.28
C ALA A 541 6.83 -5.02 -22.75
N ASN A 542 6.56 -6.30 -23.04
CA ASN A 542 6.56 -6.81 -24.41
C ASN A 542 5.43 -6.26 -25.27
N ASN A 543 4.39 -5.71 -24.67
CA ASN A 543 3.19 -5.20 -25.34
C ASN A 543 3.09 -3.66 -25.30
N ILE A 544 3.95 -3.01 -24.50
CA ILE A 544 3.96 -1.55 -24.36
C ILE A 544 4.76 -0.97 -25.53
N ASP A 545 4.17 0.01 -26.23
CA ASP A 545 4.81 0.73 -27.32
C ASP A 545 4.38 2.20 -27.34
N VAL A 546 5.10 3.02 -28.06
CA VAL A 546 4.76 4.44 -28.30
C VAL A 546 4.90 4.75 -29.78
N ASN A 547 3.86 5.33 -30.37
CA ASN A 547 3.86 5.69 -31.79
C ASN A 547 4.61 7.02 -32.04
N ASN A 548 4.72 7.42 -33.30
CA ASN A 548 5.41 8.68 -33.70
C ASN A 548 4.72 9.96 -33.19
N ASP A 549 3.47 9.89 -32.80
CA ASP A 549 2.70 11.00 -32.23
C ASP A 549 2.80 11.05 -30.71
N GLY A 550 3.56 10.14 -30.10
CA GLY A 550 3.74 10.04 -28.65
C GLY A 550 2.60 9.34 -27.93
N VAL A 551 1.70 8.67 -28.64
CA VAL A 551 0.58 7.93 -28.04
C VAL A 551 1.07 6.55 -27.59
N ILE A 552 0.88 6.23 -26.33
CA ILE A 552 1.29 4.95 -25.72
C ILE A 552 0.18 3.90 -25.94
N THR A 553 0.59 2.68 -26.22
CA THR A 553 -0.28 1.51 -26.34
C THR A 553 0.19 0.39 -25.43
N GLY A 554 -0.69 -0.52 -25.08
CA GLY A 554 -0.36 -1.70 -24.27
C GLY A 554 -0.04 -1.43 -22.79
N LEU A 555 -0.26 -0.23 -22.32
CA LEU A 555 -0.13 0.13 -20.90
C LEU A 555 -1.45 -0.17 -20.15
N PHE A 556 -1.95 -1.41 -20.27
CA PHE A 556 -3.18 -1.97 -19.67
C PHE A 556 -4.48 -1.68 -20.42
#